data_5756776dfadc7e3d64cd2c3bf5b2da88
#
_entry.id   5756776dfadc7e3d64cd2c3bf5b2da88
#
_cell.length_a   1.000
_cell.length_b   1.000
_cell.length_c   1.000
_cell.angle_alpha   90.00
_cell.angle_beta   90.00
_cell.angle_gamma   90.00
#
_symmetry.space_group_name_H-M   'P 1'
#
loop_
_entity.id
_entity.type
_entity.pdbx_description
1 polymer ?
#
loop_
_entity_poly.entity_id
_entity_poly.type
_entity_poly.pdbx_seq_one_letter_code
_entity_poly.pdbx_strand_id
1 'polypeptide(L)'
;MGAHEAFIADPTLYALAVVDDHGTPIGLINRFRFRETLWQQSGEETLKNRPVGMVMDRTPLILDEHAPIDQLSEILSDDNTKYIFDGFIVTRRGKYLGIGTGFSLMRRITERRQATLAHLAYHDTLTGLPNRQLFLDRLGQAMASAARNRRRLSVFYIDLDRFKVVNDGLGHTIGDLLLQQIAERFRLVIRKQDTVARLSGDEFAVVLTEMASFDHAELVAQKLLHVVRQPFVVDGHEVHISCSIGAVEYPDHSDSQHTLLRMADDALSAAKRFRNTMRRYTDDMARPAATTPLVFSTVRRAIDFGELEVYYQPQADMRTGVISGLEALVRWNDPSRGFVSTNELIQLAEDAGLISEITHFVCGSAMKQFRAWQQLRIAHGLRLAINISGIEVRDGVLPAMLREHIRQAGLSMSMLELELTESGLMFSDAVATQLLSDLREEGVRVSVDDFGTGYSSLGRLQRLPVDVLKIDKAFIEDIGTGAKQGALVRAIVMMAHSLDLTVVAEGVETEIQRLYLERHGCDLYQGHLLSPPLPPSQMEHYLRERHAAPTAAARVRKTRVHASSTSARTVEQ
;
A
#
# COMPACT_ATOMS: atom_id res chain seq x y z
N MET A 1 -37.97 12.61 42.04
CA MET A 1 -36.75 11.88 42.33
C MET A 1 -35.58 12.82 42.06
N GLY A 2 -34.78 13.14 43.08
CA GLY A 2 -33.65 14.06 42.89
C GLY A 2 -32.52 13.40 42.07
N ALA A 3 -31.72 14.21 41.38
CA ALA A 3 -30.59 13.70 40.59
C ALA A 3 -29.61 12.85 41.44
N HIS A 4 -29.43 13.25 42.70
CA HIS A 4 -28.60 12.53 43.67
C HIS A 4 -29.15 11.12 43.95
N GLU A 5 -30.44 11.01 44.22
CA GLU A 5 -31.11 9.72 44.48
C GLU A 5 -31.05 8.79 43.26
N ALA A 6 -31.20 9.35 42.05
CA ALA A 6 -31.10 8.59 40.83
C ALA A 6 -29.70 7.99 40.63
N PHE A 7 -28.65 8.77 40.92
CA PHE A 7 -27.26 8.27 40.81
C PHE A 7 -26.87 7.29 41.94
N ILE A 8 -27.53 7.34 43.10
CA ILE A 8 -27.34 6.34 44.16
C ILE A 8 -28.07 5.04 43.81
N ALA A 9 -29.30 5.16 43.34
CA ALA A 9 -30.14 4.02 43.00
C ALA A 9 -29.55 3.16 41.87
N ASP A 10 -28.91 3.82 40.89
CA ASP A 10 -28.23 3.11 39.80
C ASP A 10 -26.79 3.59 39.64
N PRO A 11 -25.80 2.81 40.16
CA PRO A 11 -24.38 3.12 40.01
C PRO A 11 -23.88 3.11 38.56
N THR A 12 -24.60 2.53 37.61
CA THR A 12 -24.20 2.43 36.20
C THR A 12 -24.59 3.66 35.38
N LEU A 13 -25.51 4.51 35.91
CA LEU A 13 -25.89 5.76 35.25
C LEU A 13 -24.69 6.70 35.13
N TYR A 14 -24.33 7.01 33.88
CA TYR A 14 -23.24 7.93 33.55
C TYR A 14 -23.67 9.40 33.62
N ALA A 15 -24.85 9.69 33.11
CA ALA A 15 -25.42 11.02 33.07
C ALA A 15 -26.96 10.98 33.13
N LEU A 16 -27.59 12.09 33.43
CA LEU A 16 -29.05 12.29 33.43
C LEU A 16 -29.42 13.44 32.51
N ALA A 17 -30.35 13.21 31.61
CA ALA A 17 -30.94 14.29 30.81
C ALA A 17 -32.02 14.99 31.63
N VAL A 18 -32.02 16.31 31.61
CA VAL A 18 -33.09 17.17 32.18
C VAL A 18 -33.97 17.57 31.01
N VAL A 19 -35.27 17.27 31.13
CA VAL A 19 -36.27 17.57 30.10
C VAL A 19 -37.36 18.51 30.66
N ASP A 20 -38.00 19.26 29.77
CA ASP A 20 -39.18 20.03 30.09
C ASP A 20 -40.45 19.15 30.19
N ASP A 21 -41.60 19.76 30.49
CA ASP A 21 -42.90 19.08 30.61
C ASP A 21 -43.38 18.46 29.27
N HIS A 22 -42.75 18.83 28.15
CA HIS A 22 -43.03 18.31 26.82
C HIS A 22 -42.06 17.22 26.39
N GLY A 23 -41.06 16.88 27.26
CA GLY A 23 -40.02 15.87 26.99
C GLY A 23 -38.87 16.40 26.12
N THR A 24 -38.73 17.72 25.96
CA THR A 24 -37.63 18.33 25.22
C THR A 24 -36.41 18.48 26.13
N PRO A 25 -35.21 18.09 25.73
CA PRO A 25 -34.01 18.23 26.55
C PRO A 25 -33.65 19.72 26.79
N ILE A 26 -33.45 20.08 28.05
CA ILE A 26 -33.04 21.43 28.48
C ILE A 26 -31.68 21.42 29.20
N GLY A 27 -31.11 20.27 29.50
CA GLY A 27 -29.81 20.17 30.14
C GLY A 27 -29.32 18.72 30.33
N LEU A 28 -28.08 18.59 30.71
CA LEU A 28 -27.43 17.32 31.01
C LEU A 28 -26.69 17.39 32.33
N ILE A 29 -26.80 16.37 33.17
CA ILE A 29 -26.06 16.25 34.42
C ILE A 29 -25.12 15.06 34.29
N ASN A 30 -23.83 15.30 34.18
CA ASN A 30 -22.81 14.25 34.21
C ASN A 30 -22.51 13.87 35.67
N ARG A 31 -22.42 12.55 35.95
CA ARG A 31 -22.17 12.03 37.31
C ARG A 31 -20.87 12.58 37.92
N PHE A 32 -19.78 12.62 37.15
CA PHE A 32 -18.47 13.03 37.66
C PHE A 32 -18.46 14.50 38.01
N ARG A 33 -18.98 15.36 37.13
CA ARG A 33 -19.12 16.81 37.40
C ARG A 33 -20.08 17.11 38.55
N PHE A 34 -21.15 16.34 38.64
CA PHE A 34 -22.08 16.44 39.75
C PHE A 34 -21.39 16.14 41.09
N ARG A 35 -20.60 15.07 41.16
CA ARG A 35 -19.82 14.73 42.37
C ARG A 35 -18.75 15.78 42.68
N GLU A 36 -18.06 16.30 41.69
CA GLU A 36 -17.06 17.37 41.84
C GLU A 36 -17.69 18.62 42.42
N THR A 37 -18.87 19.03 41.92
CA THR A 37 -19.62 20.17 42.45
C THR A 37 -20.06 19.94 43.88
N LEU A 38 -20.48 18.74 44.26
CA LEU A 38 -20.81 18.35 45.63
C LEU A 38 -19.59 18.46 46.56
N TRP A 39 -18.40 18.10 46.10
CA TRP A 39 -17.18 18.17 46.91
C TRP A 39 -16.68 19.60 47.10
N GLN A 40 -16.79 20.45 46.10
CA GLN A 40 -16.31 21.84 46.15
C GLN A 40 -17.19 22.76 47.00
N GLN A 41 -18.48 22.47 47.19
CA GLN A 41 -19.45 23.31 47.85
C GLN A 41 -19.84 22.90 49.29
N SER A 42 -18.93 22.23 50.02
CA SER A 42 -19.06 21.95 51.45
C SER A 42 -20.32 21.19 51.91
N GLY A 43 -20.55 19.99 51.34
CA GLY A 43 -21.41 19.00 51.97
C GLY A 43 -22.71 18.63 51.25
N GLU A 44 -23.05 17.34 51.34
CA GLU A 44 -24.23 16.71 50.71
C GLU A 44 -25.58 17.36 51.11
N GLU A 45 -25.70 17.91 52.33
CA GLU A 45 -26.95 18.46 52.83
C GLU A 45 -27.35 19.79 52.18
N THR A 46 -26.39 20.56 51.69
CA THR A 46 -26.65 21.91 51.12
C THR A 46 -27.22 21.85 49.70
N LEU A 47 -27.00 20.78 48.95
CA LEU A 47 -27.43 20.65 47.56
C LEU A 47 -28.69 19.81 47.36
N LYS A 48 -29.09 18.98 48.35
CA LYS A 48 -30.27 18.10 48.26
C LYS A 48 -31.59 18.84 47.91
N ASN A 49 -31.70 20.11 48.27
CA ASN A 49 -32.91 20.92 48.07
C ASN A 49 -32.75 22.02 47.02
N ARG A 50 -31.64 22.05 46.24
CA ARG A 50 -31.45 23.08 45.22
C ARG A 50 -32.00 22.62 43.85
N PRO A 51 -32.51 23.58 43.04
CA PRO A 51 -32.98 23.27 41.69
C PRO A 51 -31.86 22.67 40.84
N VAL A 52 -32.19 21.64 40.08
CA VAL A 52 -31.27 20.89 39.17
C VAL A 52 -30.60 21.82 38.13
N GLY A 53 -31.25 22.92 37.78
CA GLY A 53 -30.71 23.93 36.87
C GLY A 53 -29.43 24.64 37.34
N MET A 54 -29.01 24.47 38.62
CA MET A 54 -27.75 25.02 39.14
C MET A 54 -26.55 24.15 38.88
N VAL A 55 -26.77 22.85 38.60
CA VAL A 55 -25.71 21.82 38.43
C VAL A 55 -25.72 21.16 37.06
N MET A 56 -26.75 21.44 36.24
CA MET A 56 -26.82 20.89 34.88
C MET A 56 -25.98 21.73 33.90
N ASP A 57 -25.43 21.09 32.92
CA ASP A 57 -24.97 21.74 31.69
C ASP A 57 -26.21 22.20 30.90
N ARG A 58 -26.34 23.49 30.66
CA ARG A 58 -27.48 24.09 29.93
C ARG A 58 -27.28 24.08 28.41
N THR A 59 -26.09 23.76 27.95
CA THR A 59 -25.72 23.69 26.54
C THR A 59 -25.15 22.33 26.20
N PRO A 60 -25.89 21.21 26.49
CA PRO A 60 -25.43 19.88 26.14
C PRO A 60 -25.43 19.71 24.63
N LEU A 61 -24.59 18.82 24.11
CA LEU A 61 -24.72 18.38 22.73
C LEU A 61 -26.01 17.56 22.59
N ILE A 62 -26.88 17.99 21.69
CA ILE A 62 -28.15 17.31 21.38
C ILE A 62 -28.09 16.86 19.90
N LEU A 63 -28.36 15.58 19.67
CA LEU A 63 -28.28 14.95 18.35
C LEU A 63 -29.62 14.30 18.01
N ASP A 64 -29.99 14.34 16.74
CA ASP A 64 -31.09 13.53 16.25
C ASP A 64 -30.67 12.08 16.07
N GLU A 65 -31.58 11.12 16.24
CA GLU A 65 -31.30 9.69 16.07
C GLU A 65 -30.80 9.30 14.67
N HIS A 66 -31.05 10.15 13.66
CA HIS A 66 -30.61 9.97 12.28
C HIS A 66 -29.34 10.77 11.93
N ALA A 67 -28.74 11.47 12.91
CA ALA A 67 -27.53 12.26 12.67
C ALA A 67 -26.38 11.36 12.17
N PRO A 68 -25.73 11.71 11.03
CA PRO A 68 -24.65 10.89 10.48
C PRO A 68 -23.46 10.87 11.43
N ILE A 69 -22.91 9.66 11.65
CA ILE A 69 -21.77 9.45 12.55
C ILE A 69 -20.53 10.27 12.13
N ASP A 70 -20.36 10.52 10.84
CA ASP A 70 -19.24 11.31 10.31
C ASP A 70 -19.31 12.78 10.77
N GLN A 71 -20.51 13.37 10.84
CA GLN A 71 -20.73 14.72 11.37
C GLN A 71 -20.38 14.81 12.86
N LEU A 72 -20.58 13.71 13.60
CA LEU A 72 -20.20 13.59 15.01
C LEU A 72 -18.68 13.52 15.20
N SER A 73 -17.98 12.89 14.27
CA SER A 73 -16.52 12.82 14.28
C SER A 73 -15.87 14.20 14.11
N GLU A 74 -16.48 15.09 13.32
CA GLU A 74 -16.04 16.49 13.16
C GLU A 74 -16.29 17.31 14.41
N ILE A 75 -17.47 17.21 15.02
CA ILE A 75 -17.82 17.93 16.26
C ILE A 75 -16.90 17.55 17.42
N LEU A 76 -16.40 16.29 17.45
CA LEU A 76 -15.52 15.79 18.50
C LEU A 76 -14.02 16.03 18.23
N SER A 77 -13.64 16.39 16.99
CA SER A 77 -12.25 16.65 16.61
C SER A 77 -11.80 18.10 16.83
N ASP A 78 -12.73 19.06 16.84
CA ASP A 78 -12.47 20.45 17.17
C ASP A 78 -12.59 20.64 18.69
N ASP A 79 -11.53 21.06 19.38
CA ASP A 79 -11.39 21.51 20.78
C ASP A 79 -12.51 21.18 21.83
N ASN A 80 -13.55 20.47 21.43
CA ASN A 80 -14.75 20.13 22.19
C ASN A 80 -14.64 18.74 22.89
N THR A 81 -13.48 18.45 23.49
CA THR A 81 -13.28 17.24 24.32
C THR A 81 -14.30 17.11 25.45
N LYS A 82 -14.98 18.20 25.81
CA LYS A 82 -16.06 18.24 26.82
C LYS A 82 -17.12 17.16 26.57
N TYR A 83 -17.61 17.01 25.33
CA TYR A 83 -18.71 16.08 25.01
C TYR A 83 -18.29 14.60 25.01
N ILE A 84 -16.99 14.32 24.88
CA ILE A 84 -16.46 12.97 25.03
C ILE A 84 -16.62 12.48 26.47
N PHE A 85 -16.37 13.39 27.44
CA PHE A 85 -16.40 13.06 28.86
C PHE A 85 -17.76 13.31 29.50
N ASP A 86 -18.54 14.27 29.01
CA ASP A 86 -19.83 14.60 29.63
C ASP A 86 -21.00 13.79 29.09
N GLY A 87 -20.86 13.26 27.87
CA GLY A 87 -21.93 12.59 27.13
C GLY A 87 -22.76 13.58 26.32
N PHE A 88 -23.72 13.07 25.57
CA PHE A 88 -24.63 13.83 24.72
C PHE A 88 -26.04 13.25 24.75
N ILE A 89 -27.03 14.06 24.41
CA ILE A 89 -28.45 13.67 24.40
C ILE A 89 -28.84 13.27 22.99
N VAL A 90 -29.53 12.12 22.83
CA VAL A 90 -30.13 11.67 21.57
C VAL A 90 -31.62 11.99 21.62
N THR A 91 -32.14 12.57 20.54
CA THR A 91 -33.55 12.93 20.41
C THR A 91 -34.19 12.25 19.21
N ARG A 92 -35.51 12.05 19.31
CA ARG A 92 -36.38 11.66 18.21
C ARG A 92 -37.45 12.73 18.04
N ARG A 93 -37.44 13.44 16.91
CA ARG A 93 -38.33 14.56 16.64
C ARG A 93 -38.29 15.64 17.76
N GLY A 94 -37.07 15.94 18.24
CA GLY A 94 -36.83 16.92 19.28
C GLY A 94 -37.14 16.46 20.72
N LYS A 95 -37.65 15.25 20.93
CA LYS A 95 -37.92 14.68 22.27
C LYS A 95 -36.79 13.75 22.70
N TYR A 96 -36.55 13.70 23.98
CA TYR A 96 -35.55 12.82 24.59
C TYR A 96 -35.77 11.36 24.23
N LEU A 97 -34.73 10.70 23.72
CA LEU A 97 -34.69 9.27 23.39
C LEU A 97 -33.72 8.51 24.30
N GLY A 98 -32.56 9.10 24.56
CA GLY A 98 -31.51 8.46 25.35
C GLY A 98 -30.25 9.34 25.50
N ILE A 99 -29.25 8.79 26.18
CA ILE A 99 -27.94 9.42 26.37
C ILE A 99 -26.89 8.57 25.65
N GLY A 100 -26.08 9.23 24.84
CA GLY A 100 -24.86 8.67 24.26
C GLY A 100 -23.63 9.06 25.09
N THR A 101 -22.66 8.15 25.17
CA THR A 101 -21.36 8.44 25.78
C THR A 101 -20.29 8.54 24.71
N GLY A 102 -19.26 9.34 24.94
CA GLY A 102 -18.11 9.42 24.04
C GLY A 102 -17.46 8.05 23.80
N PHE A 103 -17.44 7.21 24.82
CA PHE A 103 -16.94 5.84 24.71
C PHE A 103 -17.77 4.97 23.73
N SER A 104 -19.11 5.01 23.84
CA SER A 104 -19.99 4.26 22.92
C SER A 104 -19.89 4.76 21.49
N LEU A 105 -19.72 6.06 21.31
CA LEU A 105 -19.52 6.67 19.99
C LEU A 105 -18.15 6.33 19.42
N MET A 106 -17.07 6.45 20.20
CA MET A 106 -15.72 6.08 19.76
C MET A 106 -15.63 4.61 19.35
N ARG A 107 -16.27 3.72 20.12
CA ARG A 107 -16.37 2.30 19.76
C ARG A 107 -17.08 2.12 18.42
N ARG A 108 -18.19 2.78 18.17
CA ARG A 108 -18.92 2.70 16.89
C ARG A 108 -18.14 3.27 15.72
N ILE A 109 -17.44 4.40 15.92
CA ILE A 109 -16.57 4.98 14.91
C ILE A 109 -15.42 3.99 14.58
N THR A 110 -14.80 3.40 15.61
CA THR A 110 -13.73 2.43 15.44
C THR A 110 -14.21 1.16 14.72
N GLU A 111 -15.35 0.60 15.14
CA GLU A 111 -15.97 -0.56 14.48
C GLU A 111 -16.26 -0.27 13.00
N ARG A 112 -16.82 0.90 12.70
CA ARG A 112 -17.12 1.30 11.30
C ARG A 112 -15.85 1.53 10.48
N ARG A 113 -14.84 2.20 11.06
CA ARG A 113 -13.54 2.37 10.39
C ARG A 113 -12.87 1.03 10.14
N GLN A 114 -12.87 0.12 11.10
CA GLN A 114 -12.34 -1.23 10.93
C GLN A 114 -13.09 -1.99 9.83
N ALA A 115 -14.42 -1.92 9.80
CA ALA A 115 -15.22 -2.56 8.75
C ALA A 115 -14.93 -1.95 7.36
N THR A 116 -14.77 -0.63 7.28
CA THR A 116 -14.42 0.06 6.03
C THR A 116 -13.01 -0.31 5.58
N LEU A 117 -12.03 -0.29 6.50
CA LEU A 117 -10.66 -0.70 6.19
C LEU A 117 -10.59 -2.18 5.76
N ALA A 118 -11.33 -3.05 6.44
CA ALA A 118 -11.42 -4.46 6.05
C ALA A 118 -12.05 -4.61 4.65
N HIS A 119 -13.08 -3.81 4.34
CA HIS A 119 -13.69 -3.83 3.01
C HIS A 119 -12.70 -3.35 1.94
N LEU A 120 -12.01 -2.25 2.17
CA LEU A 120 -10.97 -1.73 1.25
C LEU A 120 -9.79 -2.71 1.09
N ALA A 121 -9.41 -3.43 2.15
CA ALA A 121 -8.34 -4.41 2.10
C ALA A 121 -8.67 -5.67 1.26
N TYR A 122 -9.96 -6.01 1.12
CA TYR A 122 -10.39 -7.27 0.49
C TYR A 122 -11.24 -7.09 -0.77
N HIS A 123 -11.62 -5.86 -1.13
CA HIS A 123 -12.43 -5.58 -2.31
C HIS A 123 -11.78 -4.52 -3.20
N ASP A 124 -11.97 -4.67 -4.51
CA ASP A 124 -11.61 -3.66 -5.49
C ASP A 124 -12.50 -2.43 -5.34
N THR A 125 -11.90 -1.27 -5.17
CA THR A 125 -12.61 -0.01 -4.87
C THR A 125 -13.48 0.50 -6.02
N LEU A 126 -13.12 0.16 -7.26
CA LEU A 126 -13.85 0.59 -8.45
C LEU A 126 -15.11 -0.26 -8.67
N THR A 127 -14.96 -1.58 -8.62
CA THR A 127 -16.04 -2.53 -8.98
C THR A 127 -16.76 -3.12 -7.78
N GLY A 128 -16.18 -3.01 -6.57
CA GLY A 128 -16.69 -3.67 -5.36
C GLY A 128 -16.64 -5.19 -5.39
N LEU A 129 -15.95 -5.79 -6.37
CA LEU A 129 -15.67 -7.23 -6.41
C LEU A 129 -14.56 -7.58 -5.37
N PRO A 130 -14.46 -8.83 -4.94
CA PRO A 130 -13.25 -9.33 -4.34
C PRO A 130 -12.00 -8.89 -5.12
N ASN A 131 -10.99 -8.40 -4.40
CA ASN A 131 -9.70 -8.10 -5.01
C ASN A 131 -8.82 -9.37 -5.09
N ARG A 132 -7.59 -9.23 -5.58
CA ARG A 132 -6.64 -10.34 -5.71
C ARG A 132 -6.41 -11.08 -4.40
N GLN A 133 -6.31 -10.37 -3.27
CA GLN A 133 -6.04 -11.00 -1.98
C GLN A 133 -7.21 -11.89 -1.53
N LEU A 134 -8.43 -11.36 -1.58
CA LEU A 134 -9.62 -12.14 -1.22
C LEU A 134 -9.85 -13.31 -2.18
N PHE A 135 -9.51 -13.12 -3.46
CA PHE A 135 -9.55 -14.20 -4.45
C PHE A 135 -8.61 -15.34 -4.08
N LEU A 136 -7.36 -15.05 -3.74
CA LEU A 136 -6.37 -16.07 -3.35
C LEU A 136 -6.78 -16.80 -2.07
N ASP A 137 -7.28 -16.09 -1.07
CA ASP A 137 -7.79 -16.70 0.16
C ASP A 137 -8.96 -17.65 -0.12
N ARG A 138 -9.96 -17.19 -0.90
CA ARG A 138 -11.11 -18.02 -1.27
C ARG A 138 -10.72 -19.22 -2.11
N LEU A 139 -9.78 -19.07 -3.04
CA LEU A 139 -9.26 -20.19 -3.81
C LEU A 139 -8.60 -21.23 -2.90
N GLY A 140 -7.75 -20.80 -1.96
CA GLY A 140 -7.13 -21.70 -0.98
C GLY A 140 -8.16 -22.45 -0.13
N GLN A 141 -9.20 -21.76 0.35
CA GLN A 141 -10.31 -22.36 1.10
C GLN A 141 -11.11 -23.35 0.24
N ALA A 142 -11.40 -22.98 -1.01
CA ALA A 142 -12.12 -23.83 -1.96
C ALA A 142 -11.33 -25.11 -2.28
N MET A 143 -10.01 -25.00 -2.51
CA MET A 143 -9.13 -26.16 -2.73
C MET A 143 -9.07 -27.08 -1.51
N ALA A 144 -8.91 -26.52 -0.30
CA ALA A 144 -8.93 -27.31 0.93
C ALA A 144 -10.28 -28.02 1.16
N SER A 145 -11.39 -27.37 0.81
CA SER A 145 -12.73 -27.98 0.86
C SER A 145 -12.89 -29.08 -0.21
N ALA A 146 -12.46 -28.81 -1.44
CA ALA A 146 -12.51 -29.76 -2.55
C ALA A 146 -11.66 -31.02 -2.25
N ALA A 147 -10.48 -30.86 -1.67
CA ALA A 147 -9.64 -31.98 -1.26
C ALA A 147 -10.34 -32.90 -0.23
N ARG A 148 -10.93 -32.31 0.82
CA ARG A 148 -11.65 -33.06 1.87
C ARG A 148 -12.86 -33.80 1.33
N ASN A 149 -13.60 -33.16 0.42
CA ASN A 149 -14.87 -33.66 -0.09
C ASN A 149 -14.72 -34.44 -1.40
N ARG A 150 -13.50 -34.61 -1.90
CA ARG A 150 -13.20 -35.24 -3.20
C ARG A 150 -14.01 -34.60 -4.34
N ARG A 151 -14.11 -33.27 -4.31
CA ARG A 151 -14.79 -32.47 -5.32
C ARG A 151 -13.79 -31.80 -6.24
N ARG A 152 -14.27 -31.33 -7.39
CA ARG A 152 -13.49 -30.55 -8.35
C ARG A 152 -13.86 -29.10 -8.26
N LEU A 153 -12.94 -28.22 -8.64
CA LEU A 153 -13.22 -26.81 -8.88
C LEU A 153 -12.52 -26.38 -10.17
N SER A 154 -13.01 -25.30 -10.77
CA SER A 154 -12.36 -24.67 -11.92
C SER A 154 -11.98 -23.23 -11.59
N VAL A 155 -10.82 -22.80 -12.10
CA VAL A 155 -10.35 -21.41 -11.98
C VAL A 155 -10.29 -20.82 -13.38
N PHE A 156 -10.84 -19.62 -13.54
CA PHE A 156 -10.75 -18.83 -14.75
C PHE A 156 -9.93 -17.59 -14.53
N TYR A 157 -9.01 -17.30 -15.45
CA TYR A 157 -8.44 -15.98 -15.64
C TYR A 157 -9.09 -15.36 -16.87
N ILE A 158 -9.48 -14.09 -16.75
CA ILE A 158 -10.27 -13.37 -17.76
C ILE A 158 -9.62 -12.01 -17.99
N ASP A 159 -9.43 -11.65 -19.25
CA ASP A 159 -8.87 -10.37 -19.63
C ASP A 159 -9.71 -9.76 -20.76
N LEU A 160 -9.95 -8.45 -20.72
CA LEU A 160 -10.78 -7.73 -21.68
C LEU A 160 -9.97 -7.41 -22.94
N ASP A 161 -10.44 -7.93 -24.06
CA ASP A 161 -9.75 -7.76 -25.34
C ASP A 161 -9.72 -6.29 -25.78
N ARG A 162 -8.53 -5.71 -25.95
CA ARG A 162 -8.32 -4.33 -26.42
C ARG A 162 -8.90 -3.24 -25.49
N PHE A 163 -9.03 -3.48 -24.20
CA PHE A 163 -9.54 -2.48 -23.26
C PHE A 163 -8.73 -1.17 -23.30
N LYS A 164 -7.42 -1.25 -23.52
CA LYS A 164 -6.57 -0.06 -23.74
C LYS A 164 -7.08 0.85 -24.87
N VAL A 165 -7.59 0.28 -25.96
CA VAL A 165 -8.14 1.08 -27.09
C VAL A 165 -9.38 1.88 -26.65
N VAL A 166 -10.19 1.34 -25.74
CA VAL A 166 -11.33 2.05 -25.15
C VAL A 166 -10.85 3.23 -24.31
N ASN A 167 -9.84 3.01 -23.46
CA ASN A 167 -9.23 4.07 -22.66
C ASN A 167 -8.59 5.16 -23.52
N ASP A 168 -7.80 4.77 -24.51
CA ASP A 168 -7.11 5.71 -25.42
C ASP A 168 -8.10 6.50 -26.29
N GLY A 169 -9.26 5.92 -26.64
CA GLY A 169 -10.27 6.55 -27.50
C GLY A 169 -11.32 7.37 -26.74
N LEU A 170 -11.79 6.91 -25.61
CA LEU A 170 -12.91 7.48 -24.86
C LEU A 170 -12.53 8.04 -23.47
N GLY A 171 -11.27 7.84 -23.05
CA GLY A 171 -10.76 8.29 -21.77
C GLY A 171 -10.99 7.29 -20.63
N HIS A 172 -10.15 7.39 -19.58
CA HIS A 172 -10.15 6.48 -18.42
C HIS A 172 -11.47 6.46 -17.66
N THR A 173 -12.19 7.60 -17.58
CA THR A 173 -13.50 7.67 -16.89
C THR A 173 -14.52 6.74 -17.54
N ILE A 174 -14.56 6.67 -18.86
CA ILE A 174 -15.45 5.75 -19.59
C ILE A 174 -14.98 4.31 -19.40
N GLY A 175 -13.67 4.06 -19.38
CA GLY A 175 -13.11 2.75 -19.06
C GLY A 175 -13.50 2.26 -17.67
N ASP A 176 -13.46 3.12 -16.66
CA ASP A 176 -13.86 2.81 -15.28
C ASP A 176 -15.34 2.44 -15.18
N LEU A 177 -16.21 3.22 -15.80
CA LEU A 177 -17.65 2.93 -15.86
C LEU A 177 -17.93 1.61 -16.60
N LEU A 178 -17.18 1.32 -17.67
CA LEU A 178 -17.28 0.05 -18.40
C LEU A 178 -16.88 -1.13 -17.50
N LEU A 179 -15.79 -1.02 -16.76
CA LEU A 179 -15.34 -2.04 -15.80
C LEU A 179 -16.39 -2.31 -14.72
N GLN A 180 -17.06 -1.27 -14.21
CA GLN A 180 -18.15 -1.41 -13.25
C GLN A 180 -19.33 -2.19 -13.85
N GLN A 181 -19.73 -1.86 -15.09
CA GLN A 181 -20.83 -2.57 -15.75
C GLN A 181 -20.47 -4.03 -16.08
N ILE A 182 -19.22 -4.32 -16.46
CA ILE A 182 -18.74 -5.69 -16.68
C ILE A 182 -18.78 -6.48 -15.38
N ALA A 183 -18.29 -5.91 -14.28
CA ALA A 183 -18.32 -6.53 -12.97
C ALA A 183 -19.74 -6.90 -12.54
N GLU A 184 -20.70 -6.02 -12.79
CA GLU A 184 -22.12 -6.28 -12.49
C GLU A 184 -22.69 -7.42 -13.35
N ARG A 185 -22.39 -7.44 -14.68
CA ARG A 185 -22.78 -8.55 -15.54
C ARG A 185 -22.17 -9.88 -15.09
N PHE A 186 -20.92 -9.88 -14.65
CA PHE A 186 -20.29 -11.09 -14.10
C PHE A 186 -20.96 -11.57 -12.82
N ARG A 187 -21.31 -10.65 -11.90
CA ARG A 187 -22.07 -11.00 -10.68
C ARG A 187 -23.40 -11.68 -10.97
N LEU A 188 -24.08 -11.28 -12.04
CA LEU A 188 -25.37 -11.88 -12.42
C LEU A 188 -25.21 -13.29 -13.00
N VAL A 189 -24.07 -13.61 -13.59
CA VAL A 189 -23.78 -14.94 -14.16
C VAL A 189 -23.28 -15.92 -13.11
N ILE A 190 -22.47 -15.44 -12.17
CA ILE A 190 -21.77 -16.25 -11.16
C ILE A 190 -22.67 -16.50 -9.94
N ARG A 191 -22.71 -17.74 -9.45
CA ARG A 191 -23.52 -18.14 -8.29
C ARG A 191 -22.92 -17.58 -6.98
N LYS A 192 -23.75 -17.44 -5.94
CA LYS A 192 -23.29 -16.92 -4.61
C LYS A 192 -22.17 -17.73 -3.96
N GLN A 193 -22.09 -19.03 -4.22
CA GLN A 193 -21.06 -19.92 -3.69
C GLN A 193 -19.75 -19.85 -4.47
N ASP A 194 -19.80 -19.35 -5.70
CA ASP A 194 -18.63 -19.14 -6.55
C ASP A 194 -18.06 -17.73 -6.31
N THR A 195 -16.85 -17.52 -6.72
CA THR A 195 -16.19 -16.22 -6.53
C THR A 195 -15.87 -15.60 -7.88
N VAL A 196 -16.27 -14.35 -8.10
CA VAL A 196 -15.72 -13.48 -9.14
C VAL A 196 -14.94 -12.38 -8.47
N ALA A 197 -13.77 -12.05 -9.02
CA ALA A 197 -12.84 -11.06 -8.49
C ALA A 197 -12.27 -10.20 -9.63
N ARG A 198 -11.85 -8.99 -9.31
CA ARG A 198 -10.99 -8.18 -10.19
C ARG A 198 -9.58 -8.19 -9.61
N LEU A 199 -8.60 -8.60 -10.43
CA LEU A 199 -7.21 -8.77 -10.00
C LEU A 199 -6.41 -7.49 -10.14
N SER A 200 -6.51 -6.85 -11.30
CA SER A 200 -5.88 -5.56 -11.63
C SER A 200 -6.42 -5.07 -12.97
N GLY A 201 -6.32 -3.79 -13.29
CA GLY A 201 -6.63 -3.22 -14.60
C GLY A 201 -7.92 -3.79 -15.22
N ASP A 202 -7.78 -4.51 -16.31
CA ASP A 202 -8.83 -5.20 -17.08
C ASP A 202 -8.88 -6.72 -16.82
N GLU A 203 -8.17 -7.21 -15.79
CA GLU A 203 -8.09 -8.61 -15.43
C GLU A 203 -9.10 -9.00 -14.36
N PHE A 204 -9.86 -10.06 -14.63
CA PHE A 204 -10.81 -10.68 -13.71
C PHE A 204 -10.44 -12.15 -13.48
N ALA A 205 -10.91 -12.71 -12.37
CA ALA A 205 -10.77 -14.13 -12.08
C ALA A 205 -12.06 -14.70 -11.50
N VAL A 206 -12.27 -15.99 -11.72
CA VAL A 206 -13.43 -16.72 -11.20
C VAL A 206 -12.98 -18.04 -10.59
N VAL A 207 -13.56 -18.40 -9.43
CA VAL A 207 -13.46 -19.74 -8.84
C VAL A 207 -14.84 -20.36 -8.87
N LEU A 208 -14.99 -21.44 -9.60
CA LEU A 208 -16.21 -22.26 -9.65
C LEU A 208 -16.02 -23.46 -8.74
N THR A 209 -16.87 -23.58 -7.73
CA THR A 209 -16.80 -24.63 -6.72
C THR A 209 -17.76 -25.78 -7.01
N GLU A 210 -17.51 -26.95 -6.42
CA GLU A 210 -18.39 -28.12 -6.50
C GLU A 210 -18.74 -28.55 -7.93
N MET A 211 -17.74 -28.58 -8.81
CA MET A 211 -17.93 -28.94 -10.21
C MET A 211 -18.12 -30.46 -10.37
N ALA A 212 -19.16 -30.88 -11.10
CA ALA A 212 -19.39 -32.27 -11.43
C ALA A 212 -18.57 -32.72 -12.65
N SER A 213 -18.42 -31.83 -13.64
CA SER A 213 -17.61 -32.03 -14.85
C SER A 213 -17.12 -30.69 -15.38
N PHE A 214 -16.14 -30.70 -16.28
CA PHE A 214 -15.67 -29.50 -16.97
C PHE A 214 -16.74 -28.85 -17.85
N ASP A 215 -17.67 -29.62 -18.39
CA ASP A 215 -18.75 -29.08 -19.22
C ASP A 215 -19.55 -27.97 -18.51
N HIS A 216 -19.70 -28.08 -17.18
CA HIS A 216 -20.31 -27.01 -16.38
C HIS A 216 -19.46 -25.74 -16.37
N ALA A 217 -18.13 -25.88 -16.27
CA ALA A 217 -17.22 -24.73 -16.33
C ALA A 217 -17.29 -24.08 -17.71
N GLU A 218 -17.31 -24.88 -18.78
CA GLU A 218 -17.43 -24.40 -20.16
C GLU A 218 -18.73 -23.62 -20.38
N LEU A 219 -19.85 -24.11 -19.87
CA LEU A 219 -21.13 -23.40 -19.93
C LEU A 219 -21.08 -22.03 -19.21
N VAL A 220 -20.40 -21.95 -18.07
CA VAL A 220 -20.23 -20.67 -17.35
C VAL A 220 -19.33 -19.74 -18.15
N ALA A 221 -18.22 -20.23 -18.70
CA ALA A 221 -17.33 -19.45 -19.55
C ALA A 221 -18.04 -18.89 -20.79
N GLN A 222 -18.86 -19.71 -21.47
CA GLN A 222 -19.68 -19.26 -22.60
C GLN A 222 -20.66 -18.16 -22.22
N LYS A 223 -21.30 -18.25 -21.03
CA LYS A 223 -22.17 -17.19 -20.52
C LYS A 223 -21.39 -15.89 -20.25
N LEU A 224 -20.20 -15.99 -19.65
CA LEU A 224 -19.35 -14.82 -19.41
C LEU A 224 -18.93 -14.15 -20.72
N LEU A 225 -18.47 -14.91 -21.71
CA LEU A 225 -18.17 -14.42 -23.06
C LEU A 225 -19.39 -13.75 -23.70
N HIS A 226 -20.55 -14.37 -23.57
CA HIS A 226 -21.79 -13.84 -24.14
C HIS A 226 -22.19 -12.50 -23.53
N VAL A 227 -22.16 -12.35 -22.20
CA VAL A 227 -22.61 -11.12 -21.54
C VAL A 227 -21.63 -9.96 -21.76
N VAL A 228 -20.33 -10.23 -21.91
CA VAL A 228 -19.34 -9.19 -22.25
C VAL A 228 -19.49 -8.72 -23.70
N ARG A 229 -19.88 -9.62 -24.60
CA ARG A 229 -20.09 -9.28 -26.02
C ARG A 229 -21.32 -8.42 -26.28
N GLN A 230 -22.30 -8.39 -25.36
CA GLN A 230 -23.46 -7.51 -25.50
C GLN A 230 -23.03 -6.05 -25.38
N PRO A 231 -23.59 -5.15 -26.21
CA PRO A 231 -23.24 -3.74 -26.16
C PRO A 231 -23.35 -3.15 -24.74
N PHE A 232 -22.47 -2.26 -24.40
CA PHE A 232 -22.51 -1.45 -23.18
C PHE A 232 -22.88 -0.02 -23.55
N VAL A 233 -23.81 0.58 -22.82
CA VAL A 233 -24.07 2.02 -22.93
C VAL A 233 -23.43 2.69 -21.72
N VAL A 234 -22.37 3.45 -21.98
CA VAL A 234 -21.57 4.12 -20.96
C VAL A 234 -21.54 5.60 -21.27
N ASP A 235 -22.14 6.42 -20.42
CA ASP A 235 -22.22 7.87 -20.58
C ASP A 235 -22.67 8.32 -22.00
N GLY A 236 -23.67 7.63 -22.55
CA GLY A 236 -24.21 7.91 -23.89
C GLY A 236 -23.42 7.29 -25.05
N HIS A 237 -22.29 6.65 -24.80
CA HIS A 237 -21.49 5.95 -25.81
C HIS A 237 -21.83 4.46 -25.84
N GLU A 238 -22.04 3.90 -27.02
CA GLU A 238 -22.18 2.47 -27.23
C GLU A 238 -20.80 1.85 -27.41
N VAL A 239 -20.39 0.97 -26.47
CA VAL A 239 -19.08 0.33 -26.46
C VAL A 239 -19.23 -1.17 -26.69
N HIS A 240 -18.49 -1.70 -27.66
CA HIS A 240 -18.38 -3.12 -27.95
C HIS A 240 -17.02 -3.65 -27.50
N ILE A 241 -17.01 -4.63 -26.63
CA ILE A 241 -15.78 -5.26 -26.13
C ILE A 241 -16.00 -6.78 -26.04
N SER A 242 -14.92 -7.53 -26.03
CA SER A 242 -14.94 -8.97 -25.75
C SER A 242 -13.94 -9.30 -24.64
N CYS A 243 -13.90 -10.55 -24.21
CA CYS A 243 -12.89 -11.02 -23.28
C CYS A 243 -12.32 -12.37 -23.72
N SER A 244 -11.12 -12.67 -23.23
CA SER A 244 -10.48 -13.96 -23.37
C SER A 244 -10.42 -14.66 -22.02
N ILE A 245 -10.60 -15.99 -21.98
CA ILE A 245 -10.66 -16.77 -20.75
C ILE A 245 -9.67 -17.92 -20.81
N GLY A 246 -8.79 -18.03 -19.81
CA GLY A 246 -7.97 -19.21 -19.53
C GLY A 246 -8.58 -20.02 -18.40
N ALA A 247 -8.76 -21.32 -18.56
CA ALA A 247 -9.44 -22.19 -17.62
C ALA A 247 -8.55 -23.37 -17.18
N VAL A 248 -8.54 -23.63 -15.86
CA VAL A 248 -7.85 -24.78 -15.25
C VAL A 248 -8.77 -25.49 -14.25
N GLU A 249 -8.43 -26.73 -13.92
CA GLU A 249 -9.19 -27.59 -13.00
C GLU A 249 -8.31 -28.14 -11.89
N TYR A 250 -8.87 -28.15 -10.70
CA TYR A 250 -8.33 -28.84 -9.55
C TYR A 250 -9.13 -30.13 -9.30
N PRO A 251 -8.49 -31.27 -9.00
CA PRO A 251 -7.04 -31.48 -8.90
C PRO A 251 -6.37 -31.91 -10.21
N ASP A 252 -7.11 -32.00 -11.32
CA ASP A 252 -6.69 -32.66 -12.57
C ASP A 252 -5.40 -32.04 -13.16
N HIS A 253 -5.25 -30.69 -13.07
CA HIS A 253 -4.06 -30.02 -13.58
C HIS A 253 -2.97 -29.86 -12.51
N SER A 254 -3.34 -29.52 -11.26
CA SER A 254 -2.40 -29.39 -10.13
C SER A 254 -3.13 -29.37 -8.79
N ASP A 255 -2.45 -29.78 -7.73
CA ASP A 255 -2.86 -29.60 -6.34
C ASP A 255 -2.25 -28.36 -5.67
N SER A 256 -1.34 -27.67 -6.36
CA SER A 256 -0.70 -26.43 -5.95
C SER A 256 -1.47 -25.22 -6.46
N GLN A 257 -1.89 -24.31 -5.55
CA GLN A 257 -2.55 -23.06 -5.89
C GLN A 257 -1.73 -22.23 -6.87
N HIS A 258 -0.44 -22.07 -6.61
CA HIS A 258 0.48 -21.31 -7.46
C HIS A 258 0.57 -21.91 -8.87
N THR A 259 0.70 -23.22 -8.98
CA THR A 259 0.78 -23.91 -10.27
C THR A 259 -0.52 -23.78 -11.06
N LEU A 260 -1.69 -23.89 -10.38
CA LEU A 260 -2.99 -23.69 -11.04
C LEU A 260 -3.13 -22.28 -11.61
N LEU A 261 -2.70 -21.26 -10.88
CA LEU A 261 -2.80 -19.87 -11.34
C LEU A 261 -1.89 -19.61 -12.55
N ARG A 262 -0.67 -20.15 -12.52
CA ARG A 262 0.25 -20.09 -13.68
C ARG A 262 -0.35 -20.79 -14.91
N MET A 263 -0.91 -21.97 -14.73
CA MET A 263 -1.57 -22.72 -15.83
C MET A 263 -2.80 -21.98 -16.36
N ALA A 264 -3.55 -21.25 -15.50
CA ALA A 264 -4.67 -20.41 -15.93
C ALA A 264 -4.19 -19.24 -16.81
N ASP A 265 -3.04 -18.63 -16.46
CA ASP A 265 -2.42 -17.56 -17.24
C ASP A 265 -1.89 -18.06 -18.59
N ASP A 266 -1.24 -19.23 -18.61
CA ASP A 266 -0.80 -19.88 -19.85
C ASP A 266 -1.98 -20.13 -20.80
N ALA A 267 -3.11 -20.64 -20.27
CA ALA A 267 -4.33 -20.85 -21.02
C ALA A 267 -4.97 -19.55 -21.51
N LEU A 268 -4.93 -18.48 -20.68
CA LEU A 268 -5.40 -17.15 -21.07
C LEU A 268 -4.55 -16.57 -22.20
N SER A 269 -3.23 -16.72 -22.12
CA SER A 269 -2.31 -16.30 -23.17
C SER A 269 -2.59 -17.01 -24.49
N ALA A 270 -2.95 -18.30 -24.46
CA ALA A 270 -3.38 -19.05 -25.64
C ALA A 270 -4.74 -18.54 -26.16
N ALA A 271 -5.68 -18.16 -25.27
CA ALA A 271 -6.97 -17.60 -25.66
C ALA A 271 -6.83 -16.22 -26.31
N LYS A 272 -5.93 -15.36 -25.82
CA LYS A 272 -5.68 -14.00 -26.36
C LYS A 272 -5.22 -13.99 -27.83
N ARG A 273 -4.61 -15.08 -28.31
CA ARG A 273 -4.24 -15.23 -29.73
C ARG A 273 -5.45 -15.21 -30.68
N PHE A 274 -6.58 -15.73 -30.21
CA PHE A 274 -7.83 -15.86 -30.99
C PHE A 274 -8.86 -14.81 -30.57
N ARG A 275 -8.79 -14.33 -29.32
CA ARG A 275 -9.73 -13.42 -28.67
C ARG A 275 -11.15 -13.93 -28.60
N ASN A 276 -11.99 -13.34 -27.78
CA ASN A 276 -13.39 -13.69 -27.59
C ASN A 276 -13.61 -15.21 -27.50
N THR A 277 -12.79 -15.89 -26.72
CA THR A 277 -12.80 -17.35 -26.57
C THR A 277 -12.33 -17.79 -25.20
N MET A 278 -12.67 -19.02 -24.84
CA MET A 278 -12.11 -19.73 -23.70
C MET A 278 -11.15 -20.80 -24.17
N ARG A 279 -10.04 -20.95 -23.48
CA ARG A 279 -9.14 -22.08 -23.63
C ARG A 279 -8.97 -22.79 -22.28
N ARG A 280 -9.21 -24.10 -22.29
CA ARG A 280 -8.83 -25.00 -21.21
C ARG A 280 -7.34 -25.26 -21.31
N TYR A 281 -6.65 -25.23 -20.18
CA TYR A 281 -5.23 -25.59 -20.14
C TYR A 281 -5.01 -27.01 -20.65
N THR A 282 -3.97 -27.17 -21.42
CA THR A 282 -3.42 -28.46 -21.88
C THR A 282 -1.90 -28.38 -21.77
N ASP A 283 -1.23 -29.50 -21.59
CA ASP A 283 0.23 -29.53 -21.33
C ASP A 283 1.06 -28.92 -22.45
N ASP A 284 0.54 -28.90 -23.68
CA ASP A 284 1.15 -28.19 -24.82
C ASP A 284 1.04 -26.67 -24.75
N MET A 285 0.14 -26.15 -23.90
CA MET A 285 0.03 -24.72 -23.59
C MET A 285 0.98 -24.31 -22.46
N ALA A 286 1.48 -25.29 -21.68
CA ALA A 286 2.57 -24.99 -20.79
C ALA A 286 3.58 -24.21 -21.64
N ARG A 287 3.67 -22.89 -21.39
CA ARG A 287 4.91 -22.24 -21.81
C ARG A 287 5.97 -23.16 -21.23
N PRO A 288 6.87 -23.73 -22.07
CA PRO A 288 8.04 -24.35 -21.49
C PRO A 288 8.51 -23.31 -20.47
N ALA A 289 8.94 -23.74 -19.30
CA ALA A 289 9.71 -22.91 -18.40
C ALA A 289 11.00 -22.39 -19.10
N ALA A 290 11.01 -22.48 -20.39
CA ALA A 290 11.83 -21.90 -21.39
C ALA A 290 10.93 -20.99 -22.24
N THR A 291 10.85 -19.71 -21.84
CA THR A 291 10.99 -18.60 -22.78
C THR A 291 10.77 -19.02 -24.22
N THR A 292 9.93 -18.27 -24.93
CA THR A 292 10.11 -18.23 -26.39
C THR A 292 11.63 -18.16 -26.63
N PRO A 293 12.25 -19.08 -27.38
CA PRO A 293 13.71 -19.09 -27.59
C PRO A 293 14.26 -17.71 -27.95
N LEU A 294 13.41 -16.85 -28.49
CA LEU A 294 13.70 -15.46 -28.84
C LEU A 294 13.85 -14.54 -27.62
N VAL A 295 13.00 -14.63 -26.60
CA VAL A 295 13.08 -13.77 -25.39
C VAL A 295 14.25 -14.18 -24.52
N PHE A 296 14.43 -15.49 -24.31
CA PHE A 296 15.62 -16.04 -23.64
C PHE A 296 16.89 -15.61 -24.36
N SER A 297 16.97 -15.79 -25.71
CA SER A 297 18.12 -15.38 -26.47
C SER A 297 18.36 -13.88 -26.46
N THR A 298 17.30 -13.08 -26.36
CA THR A 298 17.39 -11.61 -26.33
C THR A 298 17.93 -11.11 -25.00
N VAL A 299 17.38 -11.57 -23.87
CA VAL A 299 17.87 -11.21 -22.52
C VAL A 299 19.27 -11.78 -22.31
N ARG A 300 19.51 -13.04 -22.71
CA ARG A 300 20.82 -13.66 -22.65
C ARG A 300 21.86 -12.89 -23.45
N ARG A 301 21.51 -12.50 -24.67
CA ARG A 301 22.36 -11.65 -25.50
C ARG A 301 22.69 -10.33 -24.83
N ALA A 302 21.69 -9.66 -24.20
CA ALA A 302 21.91 -8.40 -23.51
C ALA A 302 22.95 -8.55 -22.39
N ILE A 303 22.93 -9.67 -21.66
CA ILE A 303 23.91 -9.99 -20.61
C ILE A 303 25.28 -10.26 -21.24
N ASP A 304 25.34 -11.17 -22.22
CA ASP A 304 26.59 -11.69 -22.79
C ASP A 304 27.34 -10.63 -23.63
N PHE A 305 26.64 -9.72 -24.31
CA PHE A 305 27.25 -8.70 -25.18
C PHE A 305 27.37 -7.32 -24.52
N GLY A 306 27.06 -7.22 -23.20
CA GLY A 306 27.27 -5.95 -22.47
C GLY A 306 26.31 -4.83 -22.87
N GLU A 307 25.08 -5.20 -23.29
CA GLU A 307 24.02 -4.22 -23.62
C GLU A 307 23.37 -3.66 -22.34
N LEU A 308 23.67 -4.26 -21.17
CA LEU A 308 23.20 -3.83 -19.86
C LEU A 308 24.19 -2.84 -19.23
N GLU A 309 23.68 -1.79 -18.67
CA GLU A 309 24.45 -0.79 -17.90
C GLU A 309 23.83 -0.61 -16.51
N VAL A 310 24.64 -0.16 -15.52
CA VAL A 310 24.15 0.20 -14.20
C VAL A 310 24.24 1.71 -14.04
N TYR A 311 23.08 2.33 -13.80
CA TYR A 311 22.95 3.75 -13.44
C TYR A 311 22.79 3.86 -11.92
N TYR A 312 23.02 5.04 -11.39
CA TYR A 312 22.93 5.29 -9.95
C TYR A 312 22.05 6.49 -9.69
N GLN A 313 21.18 6.37 -8.70
CA GLN A 313 20.34 7.47 -8.26
C GLN A 313 20.64 7.79 -6.79
N PRO A 314 20.90 9.07 -6.45
CA PRO A 314 21.24 9.43 -5.08
C PRO A 314 20.00 9.49 -4.21
N GLN A 315 20.16 9.07 -2.95
CA GLN A 315 19.24 9.26 -1.85
C GLN A 315 19.82 10.27 -0.87
N ALA A 316 19.02 11.22 -0.40
CA ALA A 316 19.50 12.28 0.48
C ALA A 316 18.67 12.37 1.77
N ASP A 317 19.32 12.76 2.85
CA ASP A 317 18.66 13.13 4.10
C ASP A 317 17.74 14.32 3.86
N MET A 318 16.48 14.20 4.26
CA MET A 318 15.41 15.16 3.98
C MET A 318 15.73 16.56 4.52
N ARG A 319 16.31 16.65 5.70
CA ARG A 319 16.57 17.88 6.42
C ARG A 319 17.89 18.56 6.01
N THR A 320 18.93 17.76 5.79
CA THR A 320 20.29 18.29 5.53
C THR A 320 20.63 18.34 4.05
N GLY A 321 19.93 17.57 3.20
CA GLY A 321 20.24 17.37 1.79
C GLY A 321 21.57 16.63 1.54
N VAL A 322 22.14 16.03 2.59
CA VAL A 322 23.37 15.24 2.49
C VAL A 322 23.03 13.88 1.88
N ILE A 323 23.83 13.45 0.90
CA ILE A 323 23.66 12.13 0.29
C ILE A 323 23.95 11.05 1.33
N SER A 324 23.02 10.09 1.48
CA SER A 324 23.09 8.97 2.42
C SER A 324 23.28 7.63 1.73
N GLY A 325 22.85 7.51 0.46
CA GLY A 325 22.90 6.28 -0.30
C GLY A 325 22.85 6.51 -1.81
N LEU A 326 23.07 5.44 -2.53
CA LEU A 326 22.95 5.37 -3.99
C LEU A 326 22.16 4.10 -4.34
N GLU A 327 21.10 4.23 -5.11
CA GLU A 327 20.39 3.08 -5.68
C GLU A 327 20.98 2.69 -7.02
N ALA A 328 21.29 1.40 -7.21
CA ALA A 328 21.79 0.82 -8.45
C ALA A 328 20.62 0.37 -9.32
N LEU A 329 20.48 0.95 -10.50
CA LEU A 329 19.38 0.76 -11.41
C LEU A 329 19.89 0.21 -12.74
N VAL A 330 19.49 -1.01 -13.09
CA VAL A 330 19.84 -1.59 -14.40
C VAL A 330 19.17 -0.81 -15.54
N ARG A 331 19.89 -0.66 -16.64
CA ARG A 331 19.41 -0.06 -17.88
C ARG A 331 19.77 -0.95 -19.03
N TRP A 332 18.88 -1.08 -19.98
CA TRP A 332 19.11 -1.84 -21.19
C TRP A 332 18.91 -0.98 -22.43
N ASN A 333 19.96 -0.89 -23.23
CA ASN A 333 19.92 -0.20 -24.52
C ASN A 333 20.03 -1.27 -25.63
N ASP A 334 18.88 -1.78 -26.07
CA ASP A 334 18.80 -2.78 -27.14
C ASP A 334 19.20 -2.11 -28.48
N PRO A 335 20.21 -2.62 -29.20
CA PRO A 335 20.68 -2.03 -30.44
C PRO A 335 19.61 -1.92 -31.54
N SER A 336 18.55 -2.74 -31.47
CA SER A 336 17.48 -2.78 -32.46
C SER A 336 16.25 -1.98 -32.08
N ARG A 337 15.97 -1.85 -30.77
CA ARG A 337 14.75 -1.22 -30.24
C ARG A 337 15.02 0.05 -29.45
N GLY A 338 16.29 0.35 -29.15
CA GLY A 338 16.67 1.45 -28.30
C GLY A 338 16.47 1.16 -26.80
N PHE A 339 16.15 2.18 -26.02
CA PHE A 339 15.98 2.08 -24.57
C PHE A 339 14.78 1.18 -24.21
N VAL A 340 15.04 0.12 -23.44
CA VAL A 340 14.03 -0.78 -22.86
C VAL A 340 13.77 -0.37 -21.41
N SER A 341 12.52 -0.28 -21.00
CA SER A 341 12.17 0.11 -19.63
C SER A 341 12.65 -0.97 -18.62
N THR A 342 13.04 -0.54 -17.42
CA THR A 342 13.51 -1.47 -16.37
C THR A 342 12.44 -2.50 -16.03
N ASN A 343 11.16 -2.10 -15.95
CA ASN A 343 10.05 -3.00 -15.65
C ASN A 343 9.89 -4.07 -16.75
N GLU A 344 10.03 -3.69 -18.03
CA GLU A 344 9.98 -4.64 -19.14
C GLU A 344 11.16 -5.62 -19.08
N LEU A 345 12.38 -5.15 -18.80
CA LEU A 345 13.56 -6.01 -18.66
C LEU A 345 13.38 -7.01 -17.52
N ILE A 346 12.95 -6.56 -16.34
CA ILE A 346 12.75 -7.42 -15.18
C ILE A 346 11.69 -8.47 -15.46
N GLN A 347 10.54 -8.08 -16.03
CA GLN A 347 9.49 -9.02 -16.40
C GLN A 347 9.98 -10.07 -17.41
N LEU A 348 10.70 -9.64 -18.46
CA LEU A 348 11.30 -10.55 -19.45
C LEU A 348 12.32 -11.51 -18.81
N ALA A 349 13.10 -11.03 -17.84
CA ALA A 349 14.09 -11.83 -17.14
C ALA A 349 13.47 -12.83 -16.17
N GLU A 350 12.41 -12.43 -15.45
CA GLU A 350 11.64 -13.34 -14.59
C GLU A 350 10.95 -14.43 -15.43
N ASP A 351 10.28 -14.04 -16.52
CA ASP A 351 9.66 -14.96 -17.48
C ASP A 351 10.68 -15.90 -18.13
N ALA A 352 11.92 -15.45 -18.29
CA ALA A 352 13.04 -16.21 -18.84
C ALA A 352 13.76 -17.10 -17.82
N GLY A 353 13.50 -16.92 -16.52
CA GLY A 353 14.30 -17.54 -15.45
C GLY A 353 15.75 -17.02 -15.41
N LEU A 354 16.00 -15.82 -15.96
CA LEU A 354 17.32 -15.17 -16.01
C LEU A 354 17.49 -14.04 -15.00
N ILE A 355 16.51 -13.83 -14.11
CA ILE A 355 16.55 -12.72 -13.17
C ILE A 355 17.79 -12.77 -12.27
N SER A 356 18.19 -13.95 -11.79
CA SER A 356 19.38 -14.11 -10.95
C SER A 356 20.68 -13.77 -11.70
N GLU A 357 20.73 -13.93 -13.02
CA GLU A 357 21.89 -13.51 -13.82
C GLU A 357 21.96 -12.00 -13.97
N ILE A 358 20.81 -11.32 -14.10
CA ILE A 358 20.74 -9.85 -14.08
C ILE A 358 21.19 -9.33 -12.71
N THR A 359 20.67 -9.89 -11.62
CA THR A 359 21.07 -9.49 -10.27
C THR A 359 22.56 -9.74 -10.03
N HIS A 360 23.09 -10.86 -10.50
CA HIS A 360 24.54 -11.14 -10.45
C HIS A 360 25.35 -10.09 -11.21
N PHE A 361 24.93 -9.69 -12.40
CA PHE A 361 25.55 -8.64 -13.20
C PHE A 361 25.48 -7.28 -12.47
N VAL A 362 24.31 -6.91 -11.94
CA VAL A 362 24.12 -5.65 -11.22
C VAL A 362 24.98 -5.61 -9.95
N CYS A 363 24.96 -6.65 -9.13
CA CYS A 363 25.80 -6.77 -7.94
C CYS A 363 27.28 -6.61 -8.25
N GLY A 364 27.78 -7.36 -9.25
CA GLY A 364 29.18 -7.30 -9.65
C GLY A 364 29.60 -5.92 -10.15
N SER A 365 28.81 -5.32 -11.02
CA SER A 365 29.08 -4.01 -11.61
C SER A 365 28.97 -2.88 -10.59
N ALA A 366 27.85 -2.87 -9.81
CA ALA A 366 27.58 -1.81 -8.83
C ALA A 366 28.57 -1.83 -7.68
N MET A 367 28.89 -3.00 -7.11
CA MET A 367 29.83 -3.10 -5.99
C MET A 367 31.27 -2.74 -6.41
N LYS A 368 31.70 -3.14 -7.62
CA LYS A 368 32.99 -2.75 -8.18
C LYS A 368 33.08 -1.22 -8.35
N GLN A 369 32.06 -0.60 -8.92
CA GLN A 369 32.02 0.85 -9.11
C GLN A 369 31.97 1.58 -7.76
N PHE A 370 31.15 1.12 -6.83
CA PHE A 370 31.03 1.70 -5.50
C PHE A 370 32.35 1.63 -4.74
N ARG A 371 33.09 0.51 -4.86
CA ARG A 371 34.44 0.39 -4.30
C ARG A 371 35.40 1.43 -4.87
N ALA A 372 35.37 1.68 -6.17
CA ALA A 372 36.20 2.73 -6.79
C ALA A 372 35.89 4.11 -6.18
N TRP A 373 34.62 4.45 -5.99
CA TRP A 373 34.23 5.71 -5.33
C TRP A 373 34.59 5.77 -3.84
N GLN A 374 34.55 4.64 -3.13
CA GLN A 374 35.06 4.56 -1.76
C GLN A 374 36.58 4.85 -1.69
N GLN A 375 37.36 4.31 -2.62
CA GLN A 375 38.80 4.59 -2.72
C GLN A 375 39.09 6.06 -3.03
N LEU A 376 38.27 6.67 -3.87
CA LEU A 376 38.34 8.12 -4.15
C LEU A 376 37.80 8.99 -3.00
N ARG A 377 37.28 8.39 -1.94
CA ARG A 377 36.67 9.03 -0.76
C ARG A 377 35.44 9.91 -1.08
N ILE A 378 34.81 9.72 -2.22
CA ILE A 378 33.62 10.49 -2.61
C ILE A 378 32.30 9.78 -2.26
N ALA A 379 32.35 8.50 -1.90
CA ALA A 379 31.21 7.72 -1.42
C ALA A 379 31.37 7.26 0.05
N HIS A 380 32.21 7.94 0.82
CA HIS A 380 32.46 7.56 2.23
C HIS A 380 31.19 7.76 3.07
N GLY A 381 30.78 6.70 3.80
CA GLY A 381 29.58 6.72 4.62
C GLY A 381 28.27 6.51 3.86
N LEU A 382 28.31 6.33 2.53
CA LEU A 382 27.14 6.00 1.73
C LEU A 382 26.83 4.51 1.78
N ARG A 383 25.56 4.16 1.52
CA ARG A 383 25.09 2.80 1.27
C ARG A 383 24.82 2.61 -0.22
N LEU A 384 24.94 1.37 -0.66
CA LEU A 384 24.58 0.93 -2.00
C LEU A 384 23.31 0.09 -1.92
N ALA A 385 22.22 0.59 -2.48
CA ALA A 385 20.95 -0.12 -2.57
C ALA A 385 20.86 -0.91 -3.89
N ILE A 386 20.37 -2.14 -3.80
CA ILE A 386 20.25 -3.06 -4.95
C ILE A 386 18.88 -3.72 -4.90
N ASN A 387 18.15 -3.67 -6.01
CA ASN A 387 16.85 -4.31 -6.19
C ASN A 387 17.01 -5.83 -6.31
N ILE A 388 16.19 -6.58 -5.55
CA ILE A 388 16.18 -8.05 -5.50
C ILE A 388 14.76 -8.54 -5.80
N SER A 389 14.65 -9.54 -6.67
CA SER A 389 13.36 -10.20 -6.91
C SER A 389 12.98 -11.13 -5.75
N GLY A 390 11.69 -11.17 -5.40
CA GLY A 390 11.16 -12.13 -4.43
C GLY A 390 11.39 -13.59 -4.82
N ILE A 391 11.64 -13.89 -6.09
CA ILE A 391 12.03 -15.23 -6.58
C ILE A 391 13.39 -15.63 -6.02
N GLU A 392 14.36 -14.73 -6.03
CA GLU A 392 15.75 -14.99 -5.62
C GLU A 392 15.89 -15.23 -4.11
N VAL A 393 15.04 -14.57 -3.32
CA VAL A 393 14.99 -14.81 -1.88
C VAL A 393 14.53 -16.24 -1.56
N ARG A 394 13.58 -16.76 -2.36
CA ARG A 394 13.06 -18.13 -2.18
C ARG A 394 14.05 -19.23 -2.63
N ASP A 395 14.81 -18.95 -3.68
CA ASP A 395 15.75 -19.95 -4.25
C ASP A 395 16.98 -20.18 -3.35
N GLY A 396 17.20 -19.37 -2.31
CA GLY A 396 18.26 -19.56 -1.32
C GLY A 396 19.68 -19.31 -1.81
N VAL A 397 19.87 -18.87 -3.05
CA VAL A 397 21.19 -18.65 -3.67
C VAL A 397 21.76 -17.27 -3.32
N LEU A 398 20.88 -16.31 -3.01
CA LEU A 398 21.19 -14.89 -2.78
C LEU A 398 22.32 -14.65 -1.75
N PRO A 399 22.34 -15.26 -0.54
CA PRO A 399 23.38 -14.97 0.46
C PRO A 399 24.78 -15.36 0.00
N ALA A 400 24.93 -16.49 -0.67
CA ALA A 400 26.22 -16.95 -1.17
C ALA A 400 26.77 -16.02 -2.25
N MET A 401 25.90 -15.59 -3.17
CA MET A 401 26.21 -14.65 -4.24
C MET A 401 26.64 -13.28 -3.68
N LEU A 402 25.89 -12.73 -2.72
CA LEU A 402 26.22 -11.44 -2.11
C LEU A 402 27.57 -11.48 -1.37
N ARG A 403 27.82 -12.51 -0.56
CA ARG A 403 29.09 -12.66 0.15
C ARG A 403 30.29 -12.74 -0.81
N GLU A 404 30.11 -13.43 -1.94
CA GLU A 404 31.18 -13.53 -2.95
C GLU A 404 31.46 -12.18 -3.60
N HIS A 405 30.43 -11.43 -4.05
CA HIS A 405 30.62 -10.10 -4.64
C HIS A 405 31.20 -9.09 -3.66
N ILE A 406 30.75 -9.09 -2.41
CA ILE A 406 31.27 -8.23 -1.32
C ILE A 406 32.74 -8.54 -1.08
N ARG A 407 33.11 -9.83 -0.99
CA ARG A 407 34.49 -10.28 -0.80
C ARG A 407 35.39 -9.83 -1.97
N GLN A 408 34.93 -10.02 -3.21
CA GLN A 408 35.65 -9.62 -4.41
C GLN A 408 35.86 -8.10 -4.49
N ALA A 409 34.82 -7.32 -4.14
CA ALA A 409 34.88 -5.86 -4.13
C ALA A 409 35.66 -5.30 -2.92
N GLY A 410 35.89 -6.09 -1.86
CA GLY A 410 36.49 -5.63 -0.60
C GLY A 410 35.64 -4.59 0.12
N LEU A 411 34.33 -4.78 0.10
CA LEU A 411 33.32 -3.95 0.80
C LEU A 411 32.89 -4.63 2.11
N SER A 412 32.06 -3.96 2.90
CA SER A 412 31.39 -4.52 4.09
C SER A 412 29.92 -4.76 3.78
N MET A 413 29.32 -5.83 4.34
CA MET A 413 27.87 -6.08 4.31
C MET A 413 27.06 -4.88 4.80
N SER A 414 27.56 -4.15 5.79
CA SER A 414 26.91 -2.96 6.33
C SER A 414 26.79 -1.77 5.35
N MET A 415 27.45 -1.86 4.20
CA MET A 415 27.33 -0.87 3.13
C MET A 415 26.22 -1.19 2.14
N LEU A 416 25.60 -2.36 2.25
CA LEU A 416 24.52 -2.79 1.36
C LEU A 416 23.13 -2.52 1.94
N GLU A 417 22.21 -2.24 1.04
CA GLU A 417 20.78 -2.25 1.26
C GLU A 417 20.13 -3.09 0.15
N LEU A 418 19.25 -4.02 0.52
CA LEU A 418 18.50 -4.84 -0.43
C LEU A 418 17.08 -4.31 -0.50
N GLU A 419 16.64 -3.97 -1.69
CA GLU A 419 15.30 -3.46 -1.96
C GLU A 419 14.44 -4.57 -2.52
N LEU A 420 13.33 -4.86 -1.87
CA LEU A 420 12.35 -5.86 -2.29
C LEU A 420 10.99 -5.21 -2.38
N THR A 421 10.29 -5.45 -3.48
CA THR A 421 8.93 -4.95 -3.64
C THR A 421 8.01 -5.50 -2.54
N GLU A 422 7.00 -4.73 -2.18
CA GLU A 422 5.97 -5.14 -1.22
C GLU A 422 5.44 -6.55 -1.55
N SER A 423 5.10 -6.78 -2.83
CA SER A 423 4.61 -8.08 -3.31
C SER A 423 5.65 -9.20 -3.12
N GLY A 424 6.92 -8.95 -3.43
CA GLY A 424 8.00 -9.92 -3.27
C GLY A 424 8.15 -10.40 -1.82
N LEU A 425 8.04 -9.48 -0.86
CA LEU A 425 8.08 -9.79 0.57
C LEU A 425 6.82 -10.48 1.08
N MET A 426 5.65 -10.16 0.52
CA MET A 426 4.38 -10.76 0.95
C MET A 426 4.26 -12.25 0.62
N PHE A 427 4.97 -12.73 -0.39
CA PHE A 427 5.03 -14.16 -0.73
C PHE A 427 6.16 -14.91 -0.03
N SER A 428 6.94 -14.23 0.83
CA SER A 428 8.01 -14.85 1.61
C SER A 428 7.43 -15.87 2.61
N ASP A 429 7.91 -17.08 2.55
CA ASP A 429 7.67 -18.12 3.54
C ASP A 429 8.60 -17.96 4.76
N ALA A 430 8.53 -18.89 5.70
CA ALA A 430 9.38 -18.86 6.89
C ALA A 430 10.89 -18.97 6.54
N VAL A 431 11.24 -19.67 5.46
CA VAL A 431 12.63 -19.84 5.02
C VAL A 431 13.17 -18.53 4.46
N ALA A 432 12.43 -17.86 3.59
CA ALA A 432 12.79 -16.56 3.04
C ALA A 432 12.91 -15.49 4.13
N THR A 433 11.99 -15.48 5.11
CA THR A 433 12.04 -14.58 6.25
C THR A 433 13.30 -14.80 7.10
N GLN A 434 13.68 -16.06 7.35
CA GLN A 434 14.89 -16.39 8.09
C GLN A 434 16.16 -15.96 7.31
N LEU A 435 16.19 -16.18 6.00
CA LEU A 435 17.31 -15.77 5.14
C LEU A 435 17.55 -14.25 5.21
N LEU A 436 16.48 -13.45 5.16
CA LEU A 436 16.59 -11.99 5.29
C LEU A 436 17.05 -11.58 6.70
N SER A 437 16.59 -12.30 7.75
CA SER A 437 17.04 -12.07 9.11
C SER A 437 18.54 -12.34 9.26
N ASP A 438 19.04 -13.44 8.70
CA ASP A 438 20.46 -13.80 8.74
C ASP A 438 21.32 -12.74 8.04
N LEU A 439 20.88 -12.23 6.88
CA LEU A 439 21.59 -11.15 6.17
C LEU A 439 21.60 -9.83 6.97
N ARG A 440 20.51 -9.52 7.69
CA ARG A 440 20.48 -8.35 8.60
C ARG A 440 21.44 -8.50 9.77
N GLU A 441 21.58 -9.68 10.34
CA GLU A 441 22.58 -9.96 11.39
C GLU A 441 24.01 -9.78 10.88
N GLU A 442 24.28 -10.01 9.59
CA GLU A 442 25.55 -9.70 8.92
C GLU A 442 25.73 -8.20 8.63
N GLY A 443 24.72 -7.37 8.90
CA GLY A 443 24.75 -5.93 8.76
C GLY A 443 24.14 -5.36 7.48
N VAL A 444 23.56 -6.19 6.60
CA VAL A 444 22.82 -5.73 5.42
C VAL A 444 21.52 -5.06 5.90
N ARG A 445 21.14 -3.93 5.28
CA ARG A 445 19.79 -3.36 5.47
C ARG A 445 18.83 -3.98 4.48
N VAL A 446 17.58 -4.13 4.90
CA VAL A 446 16.49 -4.58 4.04
C VAL A 446 15.42 -3.51 3.95
N SER A 447 15.04 -3.12 2.74
CA SER A 447 13.99 -2.14 2.48
C SER A 447 12.79 -2.77 1.76
N VAL A 448 11.61 -2.29 2.12
CA VAL A 448 10.36 -2.56 1.38
C VAL A 448 10.20 -1.48 0.34
N ASP A 449 10.14 -1.88 -0.93
CA ASP A 449 9.97 -1.00 -2.07
C ASP A 449 8.53 -0.99 -2.58
N ASP A 450 8.14 0.08 -3.31
CA ASP A 450 6.80 0.30 -3.88
C ASP A 450 5.67 0.21 -2.84
N PHE A 451 5.94 0.63 -1.57
CA PHE A 451 4.98 0.47 -0.49
C PHE A 451 3.71 1.29 -0.71
N GLY A 452 2.57 0.61 -0.60
CA GLY A 452 1.22 1.17 -0.74
C GLY A 452 0.56 0.88 -2.08
N THR A 453 1.29 0.35 -3.07
CA THR A 453 0.74 -0.12 -4.35
C THR A 453 0.18 -1.53 -4.23
N GLY A 454 0.62 -2.28 -3.20
CA GLY A 454 0.18 -3.62 -2.84
C GLY A 454 -0.74 -3.64 -1.61
N TYR A 455 -1.04 -4.83 -1.13
CA TYR A 455 -1.93 -5.07 0.01
C TYR A 455 -1.18 -5.56 1.25
N SER A 456 -0.30 -4.72 1.81
CA SER A 456 0.34 -5.06 3.08
C SER A 456 -0.65 -5.03 4.23
N SER A 457 -0.87 -6.17 4.90
CA SER A 457 -1.45 -6.12 6.23
C SER A 457 -0.38 -5.60 7.20
N LEU A 458 -0.70 -4.55 7.95
CA LEU A 458 0.19 -3.96 8.97
C LEU A 458 0.78 -5.02 9.92
N GLY A 459 -0.03 -6.02 10.28
CA GLY A 459 0.41 -7.12 11.12
C GLY A 459 1.44 -8.05 10.49
N ARG A 460 1.57 -8.04 9.15
CA ARG A 460 2.60 -8.81 8.47
C ARG A 460 3.89 -8.00 8.35
N LEU A 461 3.79 -6.72 7.99
CA LEU A 461 4.94 -5.82 7.96
C LEU A 461 5.70 -5.82 9.31
N GLN A 462 4.98 -5.82 10.43
CA GLN A 462 5.56 -5.87 11.78
C GLN A 462 6.42 -7.13 12.04
N ARG A 463 6.20 -8.22 11.30
CA ARG A 463 6.92 -9.49 11.47
C ARG A 463 8.06 -9.67 10.48
N LEU A 464 8.15 -8.82 9.47
CA LEU A 464 9.21 -8.89 8.46
C LEU A 464 10.49 -8.27 8.99
N PRO A 465 11.65 -8.87 8.67
CA PRO A 465 12.95 -8.34 9.07
C PRO A 465 13.36 -7.19 8.13
N VAL A 466 12.74 -6.03 8.29
CA VAL A 466 12.95 -4.85 7.44
C VAL A 466 13.42 -3.66 8.27
N ASP A 467 14.16 -2.73 7.66
CA ASP A 467 14.74 -1.55 8.28
C ASP A 467 14.25 -0.25 7.65
N VAL A 468 13.80 -0.31 6.39
CA VAL A 468 13.45 0.84 5.57
C VAL A 468 12.13 0.60 4.87
N LEU A 469 11.34 1.65 4.73
CA LEU A 469 10.12 1.67 3.95
C LEU A 469 10.21 2.78 2.90
N LYS A 470 10.12 2.42 1.60
CA LYS A 470 10.12 3.35 0.48
C LYS A 470 8.67 3.62 0.05
N ILE A 471 8.27 4.89 0.06
CA ILE A 471 6.93 5.32 -0.37
C ILE A 471 6.97 5.50 -1.87
N ASP A 472 6.11 4.76 -2.57
CA ASP A 472 6.02 4.81 -4.04
C ASP A 472 5.69 6.20 -4.57
N LYS A 473 6.26 6.52 -5.74
CA LYS A 473 6.07 7.77 -6.48
C LYS A 473 4.60 8.16 -6.67
N ALA A 474 3.71 7.21 -6.90
CA ALA A 474 2.28 7.46 -7.12
C ALA A 474 1.60 8.20 -5.96
N PHE A 475 2.10 8.04 -4.72
CA PHE A 475 1.60 8.79 -3.56
C PHE A 475 2.22 10.17 -3.43
N ILE A 476 3.40 10.38 -4.02
CA ILE A 476 4.16 11.64 -3.93
C ILE A 476 3.73 12.62 -5.03
N GLU A 477 3.39 12.14 -6.23
CA GLU A 477 3.00 12.97 -7.38
C GLU A 477 1.83 13.91 -7.05
N ASP A 478 0.88 13.46 -6.27
CA ASP A 478 -0.34 14.20 -5.92
C ASP A 478 -0.18 15.16 -4.74
N ILE A 479 0.98 15.22 -4.11
CA ILE A 479 1.24 16.16 -3.00
C ILE A 479 1.19 17.60 -3.56
N GLY A 480 0.28 18.40 -3.00
CA GLY A 480 0.07 19.79 -3.41
C GLY A 480 -1.14 20.01 -4.32
N THR A 481 -1.79 18.94 -4.83
CA THR A 481 -2.98 19.05 -5.69
C THR A 481 -4.31 18.89 -4.93
N GLY A 482 -4.28 18.32 -3.71
CA GLY A 482 -5.47 18.16 -2.87
C GLY A 482 -5.18 17.71 -1.44
N ALA A 483 -6.05 18.10 -0.50
CA ALA A 483 -5.86 17.84 0.94
C ALA A 483 -5.92 16.35 1.35
N LYS A 484 -6.52 15.48 0.53
CA LYS A 484 -6.71 14.06 0.87
C LYS A 484 -5.46 13.20 0.62
N GLN A 485 -4.69 13.47 -0.42
CA GLN A 485 -3.55 12.65 -0.83
C GLN A 485 -2.36 12.81 0.14
N GLY A 486 -2.07 14.00 0.58
CA GLY A 486 -1.04 14.23 1.60
C GLY A 486 -1.34 13.55 2.95
N ALA A 487 -2.62 13.34 3.29
CA ALA A 487 -3.00 12.64 4.52
C ALA A 487 -2.55 11.17 4.53
N LEU A 488 -2.57 10.49 3.38
CA LEU A 488 -2.12 9.09 3.26
C LEU A 488 -0.61 8.98 3.46
N VAL A 489 0.17 9.83 2.80
CA VAL A 489 1.63 9.88 2.97
C VAL A 489 2.00 10.11 4.44
N ARG A 490 1.34 11.07 5.11
CA ARG A 490 1.53 11.30 6.54
C ARG A 490 1.21 10.06 7.38
N ALA A 491 0.13 9.36 7.07
CA ALA A 491 -0.24 8.13 7.78
C ALA A 491 0.81 7.02 7.59
N ILE A 492 1.36 6.88 6.38
CA ILE A 492 2.43 5.92 6.09
C ILE A 492 3.69 6.26 6.89
N VAL A 493 4.13 7.52 6.90
CA VAL A 493 5.30 7.96 7.67
C VAL A 493 5.12 7.68 9.16
N MET A 494 3.98 8.05 9.75
CA MET A 494 3.70 7.80 11.17
C MET A 494 3.67 6.30 11.49
N MET A 495 3.08 5.50 10.62
CA MET A 495 3.04 4.05 10.76
C MET A 495 4.45 3.45 10.72
N ALA A 496 5.25 3.79 9.72
CA ALA A 496 6.61 3.29 9.58
C ALA A 496 7.47 3.63 10.81
N HIS A 497 7.42 4.86 11.30
CA HIS A 497 8.11 5.26 12.52
C HIS A 497 7.62 4.52 13.77
N SER A 498 6.33 4.17 13.85
CA SER A 498 5.82 3.34 14.97
C SER A 498 6.35 1.91 14.95
N LEU A 499 6.93 1.49 13.83
CA LEU A 499 7.61 0.20 13.62
C LEU A 499 9.14 0.33 13.60
N ASP A 500 9.68 1.49 14.02
CA ASP A 500 11.11 1.82 14.01
C ASP A 500 11.77 1.73 12.61
N LEU A 501 11.00 1.97 11.54
CA LEU A 501 11.48 1.97 10.16
C LEU A 501 11.91 3.36 9.72
N THR A 502 13.02 3.45 8.96
CA THR A 502 13.41 4.65 8.22
C THR A 502 12.51 4.80 6.99
N VAL A 503 12.07 6.02 6.68
CA VAL A 503 11.18 6.28 5.55
C VAL A 503 11.91 7.00 4.43
N VAL A 504 11.83 6.45 3.22
CA VAL A 504 12.34 7.08 1.98
C VAL A 504 11.13 7.45 1.11
N ALA A 505 11.05 8.70 0.66
CA ALA A 505 10.06 9.13 -0.32
C ALA A 505 10.66 9.08 -1.73
N GLU A 506 9.99 8.36 -2.63
CA GLU A 506 10.43 8.23 -4.01
C GLU A 506 9.73 9.20 -4.96
N GLY A 507 10.35 9.45 -6.11
CA GLY A 507 9.76 10.29 -7.15
C GLY A 507 9.54 11.74 -6.72
N VAL A 508 10.33 12.28 -5.81
CA VAL A 508 10.24 13.70 -5.41
C VAL A 508 10.78 14.56 -6.55
N GLU A 509 9.89 15.35 -7.18
CA GLU A 509 10.19 16.15 -8.35
C GLU A 509 10.15 17.66 -8.08
N THR A 510 9.44 18.08 -7.02
CA THR A 510 9.26 19.50 -6.72
C THR A 510 9.66 19.85 -5.28
N GLU A 511 10.04 21.11 -5.08
CA GLU A 511 10.36 21.62 -3.73
C GLU A 511 9.12 21.63 -2.83
N ILE A 512 7.91 21.76 -3.38
CA ILE A 512 6.65 21.68 -2.62
C ILE A 512 6.50 20.30 -2.01
N GLN A 513 6.73 19.24 -2.78
CA GLN A 513 6.70 17.86 -2.30
C GLN A 513 7.75 17.65 -1.21
N ARG A 514 8.99 18.09 -1.44
CA ARG A 514 10.08 17.97 -0.46
C ARG A 514 9.75 18.64 0.88
N LEU A 515 9.27 19.89 0.84
CA LEU A 515 8.90 20.63 2.06
C LEU A 515 7.70 20.01 2.79
N TYR A 516 6.75 19.46 2.05
CA TYR A 516 5.63 18.74 2.64
C TYR A 516 6.13 17.49 3.39
N LEU A 517 6.98 16.69 2.76
CA LEU A 517 7.56 15.46 3.32
C LEU A 517 8.44 15.77 4.56
N GLU A 518 9.28 16.81 4.48
CA GLU A 518 10.10 17.27 5.60
C GLU A 518 9.24 17.66 6.80
N ARG A 519 8.16 18.43 6.57
CA ARG A 519 7.22 18.85 7.62
C ARG A 519 6.52 17.67 8.31
N HIS A 520 6.33 16.57 7.59
CA HIS A 520 5.65 15.38 8.13
C HIS A 520 6.63 14.31 8.60
N GLY A 521 7.92 14.62 8.67
CA GLY A 521 8.94 13.80 9.31
C GLY A 521 9.49 12.67 8.44
N CYS A 522 9.36 12.72 7.10
CA CYS A 522 10.04 11.78 6.22
C CYS A 522 11.56 11.91 6.40
N ASP A 523 12.30 10.80 6.42
CA ASP A 523 13.72 10.78 6.76
C ASP A 523 14.61 11.05 5.56
N LEU A 524 14.34 10.37 4.44
CA LEU A 524 15.13 10.43 3.21
C LEU A 524 14.22 10.72 2.01
N TYR A 525 14.81 11.22 0.93
CA TYR A 525 14.12 11.37 -0.34
C TYR A 525 15.00 11.04 -1.53
N GLN A 526 14.36 10.62 -2.60
CA GLN A 526 14.92 10.30 -3.90
C GLN A 526 13.99 10.81 -4.99
N GLY A 527 14.53 11.31 -6.10
CA GLY A 527 13.75 11.76 -7.23
C GLY A 527 14.47 12.78 -8.08
N HIS A 528 13.79 13.25 -9.14
CA HIS A 528 14.39 14.18 -10.12
C HIS A 528 14.71 15.55 -9.53
N LEU A 529 14.09 15.94 -8.43
CA LEU A 529 14.47 17.15 -7.70
C LEU A 529 15.93 17.08 -7.22
N LEU A 530 16.37 15.91 -6.80
CA LEU A 530 17.74 15.68 -6.35
C LEU A 530 18.68 15.39 -7.53
N SER A 531 18.35 14.35 -8.30
CA SER A 531 18.99 13.95 -9.56
C SER A 531 18.19 12.84 -10.24
N PRO A 532 18.11 12.80 -11.56
CA PRO A 532 17.71 11.58 -12.26
C PRO A 532 18.80 10.49 -12.06
N PRO A 533 18.51 9.22 -12.38
CA PRO A 533 19.51 8.17 -12.46
C PRO A 533 20.64 8.56 -13.43
N LEU A 534 21.89 8.47 -13.00
CA LEU A 534 23.07 8.87 -13.76
C LEU A 534 24.00 7.69 -14.05
N PRO A 535 24.65 7.66 -15.23
CA PRO A 535 25.71 6.68 -15.50
C PRO A 535 26.93 6.92 -14.58
N PRO A 536 27.83 5.93 -14.40
CA PRO A 536 28.92 5.99 -13.43
C PRO A 536 29.78 7.27 -13.48
N SER A 537 30.14 7.71 -14.66
CA SER A 537 31.00 8.91 -14.84
C SER A 537 30.31 10.21 -14.41
N GLN A 538 28.99 10.34 -14.71
CA GLN A 538 28.22 11.51 -14.31
C GLN A 538 27.91 11.48 -12.81
N MET A 539 27.64 10.32 -12.23
CA MET A 539 27.46 10.18 -10.79
C MET A 539 28.75 10.50 -10.02
N GLU A 540 29.90 10.09 -10.54
CA GLU A 540 31.19 10.47 -9.94
C GLU A 540 31.37 11.99 -9.89
N HIS A 541 31.08 12.68 -11.00
CA HIS A 541 31.14 14.14 -11.05
C HIS A 541 30.17 14.78 -10.05
N TYR A 542 28.94 14.31 -10.01
CA TYR A 542 27.90 14.76 -9.09
C TYR A 542 28.33 14.61 -7.60
N LEU A 543 28.89 13.47 -7.24
CA LEU A 543 29.38 13.24 -5.87
C LEU A 543 30.57 14.16 -5.52
N ARG A 544 31.49 14.39 -6.46
CA ARG A 544 32.63 15.32 -6.26
C ARG A 544 32.16 16.74 -6.01
N GLU A 545 31.23 17.24 -6.75
CA GLU A 545 30.65 18.57 -6.57
C GLU A 545 29.96 18.74 -5.22
N ARG A 546 29.20 17.75 -4.80
CA ARG A 546 28.51 17.74 -3.50
C ARG A 546 29.49 17.64 -2.32
N HIS A 547 30.60 16.92 -2.46
CA HIS A 547 31.65 16.87 -1.45
C HIS A 547 32.43 18.20 -1.34
N ALA A 548 32.58 18.93 -2.43
CA ALA A 548 33.25 20.21 -2.46
C ALA A 548 32.39 21.38 -1.94
N ALA A 549 31.04 21.23 -1.97
CA ALA A 549 30.11 22.24 -1.50
C ALA A 549 30.03 22.23 0.04
N PRO A 550 30.26 23.36 0.75
CA PRO A 550 30.08 23.41 2.20
C PRO A 550 28.59 23.16 2.50
N THR A 551 28.33 22.17 3.37
CA THR A 551 26.96 21.83 3.83
C THR A 551 26.18 23.07 4.26
N ALA A 552 24.89 23.14 3.94
CA ALA A 552 24.01 24.26 4.31
C ALA A 552 24.06 24.57 5.82
N ALA A 553 24.32 23.57 6.67
CA ALA A 553 24.60 23.72 8.10
C ALA A 553 25.83 24.57 8.41
N ALA A 554 26.84 24.55 7.54
CA ALA A 554 28.05 25.40 7.72
C ALA A 554 27.77 26.87 7.33
N ARG A 555 26.83 27.12 6.41
CA ARG A 555 26.40 28.50 6.08
C ARG A 555 25.57 29.12 7.21
N VAL A 556 24.70 28.39 7.88
CA VAL A 556 23.93 28.90 9.04
C VAL A 556 24.85 29.18 10.24
N ARG A 557 25.87 28.38 10.47
CA ARG A 557 26.86 28.69 11.52
C ARG A 557 27.73 29.92 11.22
N LYS A 558 28.15 30.14 9.95
CA LYS A 558 28.92 31.34 9.58
C LYS A 558 28.07 32.62 9.68
N THR A 559 26.78 32.56 9.34
CA THR A 559 25.87 33.71 9.47
C THR A 559 25.56 34.03 10.95
N ARG A 560 25.47 33.03 11.84
CA ARG A 560 25.29 33.27 13.28
C ARG A 560 26.55 33.79 13.97
N VAL A 561 27.74 33.38 13.56
CA VAL A 561 28.99 33.88 14.10
C VAL A 561 29.23 35.34 13.68
N HIS A 562 28.82 35.74 12.46
CA HIS A 562 28.90 37.15 12.04
C HIS A 562 27.85 38.05 12.70
N ALA A 563 26.64 37.55 12.99
CA ALA A 563 25.62 38.31 13.70
C ALA A 563 25.94 38.56 15.19
N SER A 564 26.65 37.62 15.84
CA SER A 564 27.07 37.77 17.23
C SER A 564 28.32 38.67 17.42
N SER A 565 29.14 38.87 16.39
CA SER A 565 30.29 39.76 16.47
C SER A 565 29.99 41.24 16.16
N THR A 566 28.80 41.52 15.55
CA THR A 566 28.39 42.91 15.25
C THR A 566 27.56 43.53 16.39
N SER A 567 27.01 42.73 17.30
CA SER A 567 26.22 43.24 18.45
C SER A 567 27.07 43.55 19.71
N ALA A 568 28.37 43.25 19.72
CA ALA A 568 29.27 43.45 20.85
C ALA A 568 30.09 44.77 20.75
N ARG A 569 29.84 45.65 19.77
CA ARG A 569 30.61 46.91 19.57
C ARG A 569 29.81 48.21 19.73
N THR A 570 28.63 48.16 20.30
CA THR A 570 27.79 49.40 20.44
C THR A 570 27.31 49.64 21.87
N VAL A 571 28.11 49.29 22.89
CA VAL A 571 27.89 49.75 24.28
C VAL A 571 29.27 50.08 24.89
N GLU A 572 29.89 51.20 24.43
CA GLU A 572 30.88 52.00 25.13
C GLU A 572 31.16 53.25 24.28
N GLN A 573 30.26 54.24 24.43
CA GLN A 573 30.57 55.67 24.41
C GLN A 573 29.39 56.43 24.97
#